data_e1dfb4b070fd2c01c2a260b214e70b8c
#
_entry.id   e1dfb4b070fd2c01c2a260b214e70b8c
#
_cell.length_a   1.000
_cell.length_b   1.000
_cell.length_c   1.000
_cell.angle_alpha   90.00
_cell.angle_beta   90.00
_cell.angle_gamma   90.00
#
_symmetry.space_group_name_H-M   'P 1'
#
loop_
_entity.id
_entity.type
_entity.pdbx_description
1 polymer ?
#
loop_
_entity_poly.entity_id
_entity_poly.type
_entity_poly.pdbx_seq_one_letter_code
_entity_poly.pdbx_strand_id
1 'polypeptide(L)'
;MFNVCPGCGEYTDAKEITSSLPVRAVCPACKYEHRFLSLPLFVVTGASGSGKTTAALNLVEMAQDFVILDQDILWNDGFNAPENDYRIFRNTWLRMVKNIHQAGKPVVLFGSATPQQYESCIERRYLSHIHYLALVCESSELERRLVERPHWRNSGSAENLQKMLDFNKWLCENASRTEPKMTLLDTTK
;
A
#
# COMPACT_ATOMS: atom_id res chain seq x y z
N MET A 1 2.12 18.74 -5.80
CA MET A 1 3.08 19.59 -5.04
C MET A 1 4.52 19.16 -5.30
N PHE A 2 4.89 17.91 -5.11
CA PHE A 2 6.30 17.49 -5.22
C PHE A 2 6.81 17.31 -6.64
N ASN A 3 5.95 17.05 -7.59
CA ASN A 3 6.37 16.74 -8.96
C ASN A 3 6.67 17.99 -9.79
N VAL A 4 6.16 19.16 -9.39
CA VAL A 4 6.54 20.45 -9.99
C VAL A 4 7.62 21.10 -9.14
N CYS A 5 8.69 21.54 -9.76
CA CYS A 5 9.79 22.22 -9.08
C CYS A 5 9.38 23.66 -8.72
N PRO A 6 9.48 24.08 -7.43
CA PRO A 6 9.19 25.48 -7.05
C PRO A 6 10.19 26.48 -7.62
N GLY A 7 11.40 26.03 -7.98
CA GLY A 7 12.46 26.93 -8.48
C GLY A 7 12.39 27.20 -9.98
N CYS A 8 12.02 26.21 -10.81
CA CYS A 8 12.04 26.36 -12.27
C CYS A 8 10.73 25.94 -12.96
N GLY A 9 9.74 25.42 -12.23
CA GLY A 9 8.47 24.96 -12.80
C GLY A 9 8.53 23.61 -13.51
N GLU A 10 9.70 22.98 -13.63
CA GLU A 10 9.85 21.68 -14.30
C GLU A 10 9.04 20.58 -13.59
N TYR A 11 8.34 19.76 -14.36
CA TYR A 11 7.63 18.58 -13.87
C TYR A 11 8.55 17.37 -13.90
N THR A 12 8.76 16.74 -12.74
CA THR A 12 9.49 15.49 -12.65
C THR A 12 9.06 14.68 -11.42
N ASP A 13 8.94 13.39 -11.56
CA ASP A 13 8.76 12.43 -10.46
C ASP A 13 10.11 11.82 -10.01
N ALA A 14 11.19 12.11 -10.73
CA ALA A 14 12.52 11.54 -10.53
C ALA A 14 13.48 12.45 -9.74
N LYS A 15 12.98 13.28 -8.81
CA LYS A 15 13.87 14.10 -7.95
C LYS A 15 14.78 13.22 -7.11
N GLU A 16 16.03 13.64 -6.95
CA GLU A 16 17.00 13.01 -6.07
C GLU A 16 16.63 13.30 -4.62
N ILE A 17 16.80 12.32 -3.73
CA ILE A 17 16.53 12.48 -2.31
C ILE A 17 17.86 12.45 -1.56
N THR A 18 18.13 13.49 -0.75
CA THR A 18 19.34 13.54 0.05
C THR A 18 19.31 12.52 1.17
N SER A 19 20.45 11.93 1.50
CA SER A 19 20.61 11.03 2.65
C SER A 19 20.83 11.77 3.98
N SER A 20 21.12 13.08 3.92
CA SER A 20 21.35 13.92 5.11
C SER A 20 20.06 14.46 5.70
N LEU A 21 20.00 14.59 7.02
CA LEU A 21 18.88 15.26 7.70
C LEU A 21 19.09 16.77 7.75
N PRO A 22 18.05 17.59 7.55
CA PRO A 22 16.69 17.21 7.14
C PRO A 22 16.65 16.75 5.68
N VAL A 23 15.88 15.70 5.42
CA VAL A 23 15.71 15.13 4.08
C VAL A 23 15.19 16.19 3.10
N ARG A 24 15.76 16.21 1.89
CA ARG A 24 15.40 17.17 0.83
C ARG A 24 15.24 16.46 -0.51
N ALA A 25 14.34 16.98 -1.32
CA ALA A 25 14.20 16.59 -2.72
C ALA A 25 14.87 17.62 -3.62
N VAL A 26 15.77 17.15 -4.50
CA VAL A 26 16.61 17.98 -5.37
C VAL A 26 16.08 17.89 -6.79
N CYS A 27 15.82 19.04 -7.41
CA CYS A 27 15.40 19.10 -8.81
C CYS A 27 16.56 18.71 -9.72
N PRO A 28 16.41 17.76 -10.66
CA PRO A 28 17.49 17.39 -11.56
C PRO A 28 17.83 18.51 -12.55
N ALA A 29 16.88 19.37 -12.91
CA ALA A 29 17.05 20.44 -13.89
C ALA A 29 17.79 21.67 -13.33
N CYS A 30 17.32 22.21 -12.17
CA CYS A 30 17.87 23.48 -11.65
C CYS A 30 18.58 23.32 -10.29
N LYS A 31 18.65 22.12 -9.74
CA LYS A 31 19.25 21.80 -8.44
C LYS A 31 18.57 22.48 -7.23
N TYR A 32 17.38 23.04 -7.43
CA TYR A 32 16.60 23.56 -6.31
C TYR A 32 16.26 22.45 -5.31
N GLU A 33 16.51 22.72 -4.04
CA GLU A 33 16.25 21.79 -2.93
C GLU A 33 15.03 22.25 -2.13
N HIS A 34 14.11 21.33 -1.85
CA HIS A 34 13.03 21.59 -0.89
C HIS A 34 12.94 20.50 0.16
N ARG A 35 12.62 20.90 1.36
CA ARG A 35 12.38 20.00 2.49
C ARG A 35 11.03 19.34 2.35
N PHE A 36 10.91 18.13 2.88
CA PHE A 36 9.65 17.43 3.01
C PHE A 36 9.66 16.50 4.24
N LEU A 37 8.48 16.12 4.71
CA LEU A 37 8.33 15.15 5.79
C LEU A 37 8.37 13.73 5.19
N SER A 38 9.40 12.98 5.54
CA SER A 38 9.55 11.57 5.19
C SER A 38 9.05 10.72 6.37
N LEU A 39 7.75 10.37 6.35
CA LEU A 39 7.12 9.56 7.38
C LEU A 39 7.00 8.09 6.95
N PRO A 40 6.78 7.16 7.88
CA PRO A 40 6.53 5.76 7.55
C PRO A 40 5.13 5.57 6.95
N LEU A 41 5.01 4.56 6.08
CA LEU A 41 3.75 3.99 5.61
C LEU A 41 3.54 2.63 6.28
N PHE A 42 2.32 2.36 6.72
CA PHE A 42 1.92 1.06 7.23
C PHE A 42 0.96 0.41 6.22
N VAL A 43 1.36 -0.70 5.62
CA VAL A 43 0.53 -1.44 4.67
C VAL A 43 -0.07 -2.65 5.38
N VAL A 44 -1.40 -2.71 5.41
CA VAL A 44 -2.13 -3.88 5.89
C VAL A 44 -2.64 -4.66 4.67
N THR A 45 -1.95 -5.76 4.38
CA THR A 45 -2.23 -6.62 3.23
C THR A 45 -2.95 -7.91 3.64
N GLY A 46 -3.42 -8.66 2.66
CA GLY A 46 -4.10 -9.94 2.86
C GLY A 46 -5.03 -10.28 1.71
N ALA A 47 -5.42 -11.54 1.59
CA ALA A 47 -6.42 -11.97 0.63
C ALA A 47 -7.77 -11.27 0.85
N SER A 48 -8.62 -11.21 -0.17
CA SER A 48 -10.03 -10.87 0.06
C SER A 48 -10.62 -11.85 1.08
N GLY A 49 -11.41 -11.36 2.03
CA GLY A 49 -11.94 -12.21 3.12
C GLY A 49 -11.06 -12.30 4.37
N SER A 50 -9.81 -11.83 4.34
CA SER A 50 -8.89 -11.87 5.50
C SER A 50 -9.18 -10.85 6.62
N GLY A 51 -10.28 -10.10 6.56
CA GLY A 51 -10.66 -9.17 7.63
C GLY A 51 -10.13 -7.74 7.51
N LYS A 52 -9.47 -7.35 6.40
CA LYS A 52 -8.91 -6.00 6.21
C LYS A 52 -9.92 -4.86 6.47
N THR A 53 -11.10 -4.94 5.88
CA THR A 53 -12.13 -3.89 6.06
C THR A 53 -12.61 -3.81 7.51
N THR A 54 -12.78 -4.93 8.19
CA THR A 54 -13.14 -4.97 9.62
C THR A 54 -12.03 -4.32 10.46
N ALA A 55 -10.77 -4.66 10.21
CA ALA A 55 -9.64 -4.05 10.90
C ALA A 55 -9.55 -2.55 10.64
N ALA A 56 -9.78 -2.10 9.39
CA ALA A 56 -9.79 -0.68 9.04
C ALA A 56 -10.88 0.09 9.81
N LEU A 57 -12.11 -0.43 9.86
CA LEU A 57 -13.22 0.21 10.57
C LEU A 57 -12.94 0.32 12.07
N ASN A 58 -12.44 -0.75 12.70
CA ASN A 58 -12.07 -0.70 14.11
C ASN A 58 -10.94 0.30 14.37
N LEU A 59 -9.96 0.37 13.47
CA LEU A 59 -8.83 1.28 13.62
C LEU A 59 -9.26 2.76 13.48
N VAL A 60 -10.22 3.08 12.62
CA VAL A 60 -10.77 4.44 12.48
C VAL A 60 -11.34 4.97 13.79
N GLU A 61 -11.97 4.11 14.59
CA GLU A 61 -12.52 4.50 15.89
C GLU A 61 -11.44 4.76 16.94
N MET A 62 -10.28 4.14 16.81
CA MET A 62 -9.22 4.14 17.82
C MET A 62 -8.07 5.10 17.52
N ALA A 63 -7.74 5.32 16.26
CA ALA A 63 -6.50 5.98 15.83
C ALA A 63 -6.75 7.38 15.27
N GLN A 64 -6.50 8.41 16.08
CA GLN A 64 -6.60 9.82 15.66
C GLN A 64 -5.30 10.36 15.02
N ASP A 65 -4.17 9.69 15.22
CA ASP A 65 -2.85 10.15 14.78
C ASP A 65 -2.45 9.64 13.40
N PHE A 66 -3.26 8.78 12.78
CA PHE A 66 -3.03 8.20 11.47
C PHE A 66 -4.13 8.59 10.48
N VAL A 67 -3.77 8.62 9.20
CA VAL A 67 -4.77 8.63 8.12
C VAL A 67 -4.97 7.20 7.65
N ILE A 68 -6.20 6.72 7.72
CA ILE A 68 -6.55 5.33 7.37
C ILE A 68 -7.20 5.35 5.99
N LEU A 69 -6.66 4.57 5.06
CA LEU A 69 -7.09 4.52 3.67
C LEU A 69 -7.30 3.06 3.22
N ASP A 70 -8.31 2.87 2.37
CA ASP A 70 -8.53 1.62 1.65
C ASP A 70 -8.16 1.82 0.17
N GLN A 71 -7.37 0.91 -0.40
CA GLN A 71 -6.94 1.00 -1.80
C GLN A 71 -8.11 0.94 -2.78
N ASP A 72 -9.20 0.29 -2.42
CA ASP A 72 -10.33 0.07 -3.32
C ASP A 72 -11.04 1.37 -3.70
N ILE A 73 -10.88 2.45 -2.91
CA ILE A 73 -11.50 3.76 -3.22
C ILE A 73 -11.01 4.40 -4.53
N LEU A 74 -9.80 4.04 -4.99
CA LEU A 74 -9.27 4.52 -6.27
C LEU A 74 -9.38 3.49 -7.39
N TRP A 75 -9.85 2.27 -7.07
CA TRP A 75 -9.87 1.21 -8.06
C TRP A 75 -10.86 1.52 -9.19
N ASN A 76 -10.37 1.44 -10.41
CA ASN A 76 -11.17 1.52 -11.64
C ASN A 76 -10.47 0.76 -12.78
N ASP A 77 -11.17 0.57 -13.90
CA ASP A 77 -10.66 -0.22 -15.02
C ASP A 77 -9.35 0.32 -15.62
N GLY A 78 -9.10 1.63 -15.52
CA GLY A 78 -7.86 2.24 -15.99
C GLY A 78 -6.62 1.84 -15.17
N PHE A 79 -6.80 1.26 -13.99
CA PHE A 79 -5.73 0.73 -13.16
C PHE A 79 -5.55 -0.80 -13.28
N ASN A 80 -6.44 -1.47 -14.01
CA ASN A 80 -6.40 -2.92 -14.18
C ASN A 80 -5.32 -3.32 -15.20
N ALA A 81 -4.06 -3.29 -14.79
CA ALA A 81 -2.90 -3.58 -15.63
C ALA A 81 -1.99 -4.63 -14.93
N PRO A 82 -2.45 -5.91 -14.86
CA PRO A 82 -1.69 -6.98 -14.19
C PRO A 82 -0.36 -7.29 -14.87
N GLU A 83 -0.22 -7.04 -16.19
CA GLU A 83 0.99 -7.26 -16.97
C GLU A 83 2.17 -6.38 -16.52
N ASN A 84 1.90 -5.27 -15.87
CA ASN A 84 2.92 -4.38 -15.28
C ASN A 84 2.85 -4.32 -13.74
N ASP A 85 2.26 -5.34 -13.13
CA ASP A 85 2.13 -5.50 -11.68
C ASP A 85 1.40 -4.32 -11.00
N TYR A 86 0.40 -3.76 -11.71
CA TYR A 86 -0.39 -2.61 -11.23
C TYR A 86 0.46 -1.39 -10.86
N ARG A 87 1.60 -1.18 -11.49
CA ARG A 87 2.61 -0.16 -11.14
C ARG A 87 2.03 1.25 -11.08
N ILE A 88 1.17 1.62 -12.05
CA ILE A 88 0.55 2.96 -12.08
C ILE A 88 -0.31 3.16 -10.84
N PHE A 89 -1.13 2.17 -10.49
CA PHE A 89 -1.98 2.17 -9.30
C PHE A 89 -1.14 2.31 -8.02
N ARG A 90 -0.07 1.51 -7.88
CA ARG A 90 0.81 1.55 -6.71
C ARG A 90 1.52 2.90 -6.56
N ASN A 91 2.07 3.42 -7.66
CA ASN A 91 2.68 4.76 -7.65
C ASN A 91 1.69 5.86 -7.31
N THR A 92 0.45 5.78 -7.80
CA THR A 92 -0.60 6.75 -7.46
C THR A 92 -0.88 6.76 -5.96
N TRP A 93 -0.98 5.60 -5.34
CA TRP A 93 -1.12 5.49 -3.89
C TRP A 93 0.06 6.10 -3.13
N LEU A 94 1.29 5.76 -3.48
CA LEU A 94 2.47 6.35 -2.83
C LEU A 94 2.56 7.86 -3.04
N ARG A 95 2.12 8.36 -4.21
CA ARG A 95 2.01 9.80 -4.49
C ARG A 95 1.00 10.49 -3.58
N MET A 96 -0.13 9.89 -3.29
CA MET A 96 -1.09 10.39 -2.32
C MET A 96 -0.51 10.37 -0.90
N VAL A 97 0.08 9.24 -0.49
CA VAL A 97 0.67 9.06 0.83
C VAL A 97 1.73 10.12 1.11
N LYS A 98 2.69 10.35 0.20
CA LYS A 98 3.72 11.39 0.39
C LYS A 98 3.14 12.80 0.58
N ASN A 99 1.99 13.11 -0.06
CA ASN A 99 1.33 14.40 0.11
C ASN A 99 0.60 14.49 1.46
N ILE A 100 -0.04 13.42 1.92
CA ILE A 100 -0.67 13.32 3.25
C ILE A 100 0.38 13.49 4.36
N HIS A 101 1.55 12.87 4.21
CA HIS A 101 2.66 13.01 5.16
C HIS A 101 3.04 14.48 5.42
N GLN A 102 2.83 15.39 4.45
CA GLN A 102 3.15 16.81 4.65
C GLN A 102 2.20 17.50 5.65
N ALA A 103 1.08 16.86 6.01
CA ALA A 103 0.24 17.27 7.12
C ALA A 103 0.72 16.73 8.49
N GLY A 104 1.89 16.06 8.52
CA GLY A 104 2.47 15.49 9.74
C GLY A 104 1.85 14.16 10.21
N LYS A 105 1.00 13.54 9.39
CA LYS A 105 0.31 12.29 9.74
C LYS A 105 0.83 11.11 8.92
N PRO A 106 1.28 10.01 9.56
CA PRO A 106 1.56 8.76 8.87
C PRO A 106 0.25 8.12 8.35
N VAL A 107 0.40 7.22 7.38
CA VAL A 107 -0.74 6.56 6.72
C VAL A 107 -0.74 5.08 7.03
N VAL A 108 -1.93 4.53 7.27
CA VAL A 108 -2.23 3.10 7.26
C VAL A 108 -3.04 2.82 6.00
N LEU A 109 -2.48 2.03 5.08
CA LEU A 109 -3.07 1.71 3.78
C LEU A 109 -3.48 0.25 3.73
N PHE A 110 -4.78 0.01 3.62
CA PHE A 110 -5.35 -1.32 3.49
C PHE A 110 -5.51 -1.72 2.02
N GLY A 111 -5.11 -2.95 1.67
CA GLY A 111 -5.29 -3.47 0.31
C GLY A 111 -4.44 -4.71 0.06
N SER A 112 -4.63 -5.38 -1.08
CA SER A 112 -3.87 -6.57 -1.42
C SER A 112 -2.60 -6.16 -2.17
N ALA A 113 -1.43 -6.39 -1.54
CA ALA A 113 -0.13 -6.07 -2.12
C ALA A 113 0.99 -6.90 -1.48
N THR A 114 2.10 -7.03 -2.19
CA THR A 114 3.36 -7.56 -1.66
C THR A 114 4.39 -6.44 -1.52
N PRO A 115 5.44 -6.60 -0.68
CA PRO A 115 6.48 -5.60 -0.54
C PRO A 115 7.11 -5.18 -1.87
N GLN A 116 7.44 -6.12 -2.74
CA GLN A 116 8.09 -5.86 -4.03
C GLN A 116 7.30 -4.87 -4.90
N GLN A 117 5.97 -4.91 -4.81
CA GLN A 117 5.09 -4.04 -5.58
C GLN A 117 5.21 -2.57 -5.18
N TYR A 118 5.49 -2.27 -3.91
CA TYR A 118 5.70 -0.91 -3.43
C TYR A 118 7.17 -0.49 -3.45
N GLU A 119 8.09 -1.38 -3.07
CA GLU A 119 9.51 -1.06 -2.99
C GLU A 119 10.10 -0.73 -4.38
N SER A 120 9.53 -1.29 -5.47
CA SER A 120 9.90 -0.99 -6.84
C SER A 120 9.34 0.35 -7.38
N CYS A 121 8.42 1.00 -6.65
CA CYS A 121 7.79 2.24 -7.09
C CYS A 121 8.74 3.44 -7.00
N ILE A 122 8.68 4.33 -8.01
CA ILE A 122 9.50 5.54 -8.03
C ILE A 122 9.19 6.48 -6.85
N GLU A 123 7.93 6.52 -6.43
CA GLU A 123 7.47 7.35 -5.32
C GLU A 123 7.93 6.84 -3.93
N ARG A 124 8.41 5.57 -3.85
CA ARG A 124 8.92 4.96 -2.61
C ARG A 124 10.01 5.79 -1.93
N ARG A 125 10.82 6.49 -2.70
CA ARG A 125 11.95 7.33 -2.23
C ARG A 125 11.55 8.44 -1.26
N TYR A 126 10.28 8.84 -1.26
CA TYR A 126 9.76 9.90 -0.37
C TYR A 126 9.32 9.40 1.00
N LEU A 127 9.30 8.10 1.21
CA LEU A 127 8.87 7.47 2.45
C LEU A 127 10.09 6.99 3.24
N SER A 128 10.07 7.15 4.57
CA SER A 128 11.15 6.67 5.41
C SER A 128 11.23 5.14 5.40
N HIS A 129 10.13 4.50 5.77
CA HIS A 129 9.99 3.04 5.81
C HIS A 129 8.59 2.65 5.33
N ILE A 130 8.45 1.41 4.84
CA ILE A 130 7.14 0.78 4.69
C ILE A 130 7.12 -0.45 5.60
N HIS A 131 6.17 -0.46 6.53
CA HIS A 131 5.90 -1.60 7.40
C HIS A 131 4.76 -2.42 6.83
N TYR A 132 4.91 -3.74 6.80
CA TYR A 132 3.92 -4.63 6.23
C TYR A 132 3.34 -5.54 7.29
N LEU A 133 2.01 -5.53 7.45
CA LEU A 133 1.22 -6.46 8.24
C LEU A 133 0.34 -7.27 7.29
N ALA A 134 0.51 -8.58 7.26
CA ALA A 134 -0.29 -9.47 6.44
C ALA A 134 -1.35 -10.18 7.30
N LEU A 135 -2.61 -9.93 7.01
CA LEU A 135 -3.74 -10.63 7.60
C LEU A 135 -3.94 -11.96 6.87
N VAL A 136 -3.86 -13.03 7.62
CA VAL A 136 -4.04 -14.41 7.12
C VAL A 136 -5.08 -15.14 7.96
N CYS A 137 -5.67 -16.18 7.41
CA CYS A 137 -6.55 -17.07 8.15
C CYS A 137 -6.49 -18.49 7.59
N GLU A 138 -7.07 -19.46 8.30
CA GLU A 138 -7.20 -20.82 7.79
C GLU A 138 -7.96 -20.86 6.46
N SER A 139 -7.52 -21.73 5.55
CA SER A 139 -8.10 -21.81 4.19
C SER A 139 -9.60 -22.10 4.19
N SER A 140 -10.06 -22.99 5.07
CA SER A 140 -11.49 -23.30 5.24
C SER A 140 -12.33 -22.10 5.68
N GLU A 141 -11.79 -21.29 6.59
CA GLU A 141 -12.45 -20.08 7.05
C GLU A 141 -12.43 -18.98 5.96
N LEU A 142 -11.34 -18.85 5.24
CA LEU A 142 -11.25 -17.92 4.10
C LEU A 142 -12.28 -18.27 3.02
N GLU A 143 -12.37 -19.56 2.65
CA GLU A 143 -13.34 -20.05 1.70
C GLU A 143 -14.78 -19.75 2.15
N ARG A 144 -15.13 -20.08 3.40
CA ARG A 144 -16.44 -19.78 3.99
C ARG A 144 -16.76 -18.28 3.86
N ARG A 145 -15.85 -17.41 4.31
CA ARG A 145 -16.03 -15.94 4.25
C ARG A 145 -16.19 -15.42 2.82
N LEU A 146 -15.52 -16.01 1.83
CA LEU A 146 -15.60 -15.59 0.42
C LEU A 146 -16.94 -16.02 -0.22
N VAL A 147 -17.42 -17.23 0.09
CA VAL A 147 -18.70 -17.76 -0.43
C VAL A 147 -19.89 -17.02 0.20
N GLU A 148 -19.83 -16.66 1.48
CA GLU A 148 -20.89 -15.94 2.18
C GLU A 148 -21.03 -14.46 1.76
N ARG A 149 -20.12 -13.93 0.94
CA ARG A 149 -20.19 -12.54 0.45
C ARG A 149 -21.31 -12.34 -0.55
N PRO A 150 -21.84 -11.10 -0.65
CA PRO A 150 -22.85 -10.77 -1.65
C PRO A 150 -22.44 -11.17 -3.07
N HIS A 151 -23.34 -11.77 -3.84
CA HIS A 151 -23.08 -12.30 -5.18
C HIS A 151 -22.51 -11.28 -6.15
N TRP A 152 -22.86 -9.99 -6.03
CA TRP A 152 -22.34 -8.94 -6.90
C TRP A 152 -20.81 -8.75 -6.80
N ARG A 153 -20.18 -9.20 -5.71
CA ARG A 153 -18.71 -9.17 -5.55
C ARG A 153 -17.99 -10.26 -6.32
N ASN A 154 -18.71 -11.25 -6.80
CA ASN A 154 -18.16 -12.41 -7.50
C ASN A 154 -17.00 -13.11 -6.79
N SER A 155 -16.87 -12.90 -5.47
CA SER A 155 -15.74 -13.42 -4.68
C SER A 155 -15.79 -14.93 -4.47
N GLY A 156 -16.98 -15.55 -4.60
CA GLY A 156 -17.20 -16.99 -4.48
C GLY A 156 -17.06 -17.77 -5.79
N SER A 157 -16.73 -17.13 -6.92
CA SER A 157 -16.44 -17.86 -8.15
C SER A 157 -15.20 -18.73 -7.97
N ALA A 158 -15.18 -19.91 -8.59
CA ALA A 158 -14.08 -20.88 -8.43
C ALA A 158 -12.70 -20.27 -8.72
N GLU A 159 -12.61 -19.43 -9.77
CA GLU A 159 -11.37 -18.76 -10.14
C GLU A 159 -10.91 -17.74 -9.09
N ASN A 160 -11.80 -16.87 -8.61
CA ASN A 160 -11.47 -15.86 -7.61
C ASN A 160 -11.17 -16.50 -6.26
N LEU A 161 -11.92 -17.54 -5.89
CA LEU A 161 -11.69 -18.31 -4.68
C LEU A 161 -10.27 -18.90 -4.67
N GLN A 162 -9.90 -19.61 -5.75
CA GLN A 162 -8.58 -20.21 -5.84
C GLN A 162 -7.45 -19.16 -5.76
N LYS A 163 -7.59 -18.05 -6.49
CA LYS A 163 -6.62 -16.93 -6.41
C LYS A 163 -6.43 -16.41 -4.98
N MET A 164 -7.52 -16.29 -4.22
CA MET A 164 -7.45 -15.78 -2.85
C MET A 164 -6.85 -16.79 -1.88
N LEU A 165 -7.17 -18.07 -2.03
CA LEU A 165 -6.56 -19.16 -1.27
C LEU A 165 -5.05 -19.25 -1.55
N ASP A 166 -4.65 -19.19 -2.81
CA ASP A 166 -3.25 -19.22 -3.21
C ASP A 166 -2.48 -18.01 -2.65
N PHE A 167 -3.07 -16.83 -2.70
CA PHE A 167 -2.43 -15.63 -2.13
C PHE A 167 -2.31 -15.71 -0.62
N ASN A 168 -3.34 -16.18 0.10
CA ASN A 168 -3.29 -16.39 1.55
C ASN A 168 -2.19 -17.40 1.93
N LYS A 169 -2.12 -18.52 1.22
CA LYS A 169 -1.08 -19.54 1.40
C LYS A 169 0.31 -18.95 1.14
N TRP A 170 0.47 -18.21 0.04
CA TRP A 170 1.72 -17.54 -0.29
C TRP A 170 2.19 -16.60 0.83
N LEU A 171 1.27 -15.81 1.41
CA LEU A 171 1.58 -14.93 2.55
C LEU A 171 2.09 -15.72 3.74
N CYS A 172 1.40 -16.82 4.12
CA CYS A 172 1.83 -17.69 5.23
C CYS A 172 3.25 -18.24 5.03
N GLU A 173 3.58 -18.66 3.80
CA GLU A 173 4.86 -19.32 3.48
C GLU A 173 6.01 -18.32 3.27
N ASN A 174 5.73 -17.08 2.82
CA ASN A 174 6.77 -16.18 2.33
C ASN A 174 6.93 -14.89 3.15
N ALA A 175 6.03 -14.54 4.06
CA ALA A 175 6.08 -13.26 4.79
C ALA A 175 7.44 -12.98 5.46
N SER A 176 8.06 -13.99 6.04
CA SER A 176 9.37 -13.87 6.70
C SER A 176 10.56 -13.80 5.73
N ARG A 177 10.33 -14.11 4.45
CA ARG A 177 11.36 -14.18 3.39
C ARG A 177 11.32 -12.98 2.46
N THR A 178 10.27 -12.15 2.53
CA THR A 178 10.18 -10.91 1.74
C THR A 178 11.17 -9.87 2.24
N GLU A 179 11.51 -8.91 1.39
CA GLU A 179 12.33 -7.75 1.76
C GLU A 179 11.57 -6.48 1.34
N PRO A 180 11.13 -5.63 2.30
CA PRO A 180 11.10 -5.85 3.75
C PRO A 180 10.22 -7.04 4.17
N LYS A 181 10.52 -7.61 5.36
CA LYS A 181 9.71 -8.70 5.93
C LYS A 181 8.31 -8.22 6.29
N MET A 182 7.33 -9.12 6.12
CA MET A 182 5.97 -8.90 6.60
C MET A 182 5.77 -9.57 7.97
N THR A 183 5.04 -8.89 8.84
CA THR A 183 4.51 -9.48 10.07
C THR A 183 3.19 -10.17 9.75
N LEU A 184 2.99 -11.40 10.21
CA LEU A 184 1.71 -12.11 10.06
C LEU A 184 0.80 -11.86 11.26
N LEU A 185 -0.48 -11.67 10.98
CA LEU A 185 -1.54 -11.67 11.97
C LEU A 185 -2.63 -12.65 11.53
N ASP A 186 -2.85 -13.68 12.35
CA ASP A 186 -3.92 -14.64 12.13
C ASP A 186 -5.28 -14.04 12.55
N THR A 187 -6.23 -14.11 11.64
CA THR A 187 -7.59 -13.58 11.78
C THR A 187 -8.65 -14.68 11.68
N THR A 188 -8.27 -15.94 11.93
CA THR A 188 -9.18 -17.09 11.83
C THR A 188 -10.36 -17.01 12.82
N LYS A 189 -10.14 -16.39 14.00
CA LYS A 189 -11.14 -16.24 15.08
C LYS A 189 -11.79 -14.87 15.03
#